data_61c4838425e0dbe156d311870625ee98
#
_entry.id   61c4838425e0dbe156d311870625ee98
#
_cell.length_a   1.000
_cell.length_b   1.000
_cell.length_c   1.000
_cell.angle_alpha   90.00
_cell.angle_beta   90.00
_cell.angle_gamma   90.00
#
_symmetry.space_group_name_H-M   'P 1'
#
loop_
_entity.id
_entity.type
_entity.pdbx_description
1 polymer ?
#
loop_
_entity_poly.entity_id
_entity_poly.type
_entity_poly.pdbx_seq_one_letter_code
_entity_poly.pdbx_strand_id
1 'polypeptide(L)'
;MGKFSVTLPLTGEYLTTVRLTTGGLCSLVGFDVDFAEDFKVCVTESLLLLKRGGFTTATIDYTIGEALGCHVVGCEKGGEKEDSAEDEISRALLSALLGDVEWDMDENGEVCGIRFEG
;
A
#
# COMPACT_ATOMS: atom_id res chain seq x y z
N MET A 1 7.78 -16.26 8.98
CA MET A 1 8.98 -15.87 9.61
C MET A 1 8.88 -14.61 10.45
N GLY A 2 8.31 -13.56 9.97
CA GLY A 2 8.25 -12.35 10.75
C GLY A 2 7.15 -11.41 10.36
N LYS A 3 6.98 -10.41 11.21
CA LYS A 3 6.07 -9.30 10.97
C LYS A 3 6.86 -8.02 11.12
N PHE A 4 6.55 -7.06 10.27
CA PHE A 4 7.16 -5.75 10.27
C PHE A 4 6.06 -4.73 10.04
N SER A 5 5.93 -3.77 10.93
CA SER A 5 4.89 -2.75 10.82
C SER A 5 5.51 -1.37 10.86
N VAL A 6 4.95 -0.46 10.10
CA VAL A 6 5.36 0.93 10.09
C VAL A 6 4.12 1.82 10.01
N THR A 7 4.08 2.85 10.84
CA THR A 7 3.05 3.89 10.80
C THR A 7 3.70 5.18 10.34
N LEU A 8 3.08 5.86 9.39
CA LEU A 8 3.69 7.03 8.75
C LEU A 8 2.65 8.08 8.39
N PRO A 9 3.07 9.36 8.37
CA PRO A 9 2.25 10.41 7.78
C PRO A 9 2.17 10.22 6.26
N LEU A 10 1.03 10.53 5.66
CA LEU A 10 0.82 10.38 4.22
C LEU A 10 1.28 11.64 3.48
N THR A 11 2.57 11.94 3.58
CA THR A 11 3.22 13.04 2.87
C THR A 11 4.29 12.49 1.94
N GLY A 12 4.56 13.19 0.85
CA GLY A 12 5.43 12.69 -0.22
C GLY A 12 6.84 12.31 0.22
N GLU A 13 7.36 12.97 1.25
CA GLU A 13 8.71 12.71 1.76
C GLU A 13 8.88 11.30 2.33
N TYR A 14 7.80 10.70 2.85
CA TYR A 14 7.87 9.35 3.42
C TYR A 14 7.66 8.24 2.38
N LEU A 15 7.21 8.58 1.18
CA LEU A 15 7.03 7.57 0.12
C LEU A 15 8.35 6.93 -0.29
N THR A 16 9.43 7.70 -0.35
CA THR A 16 10.76 7.17 -0.64
C THR A 16 11.21 6.21 0.45
N THR A 17 10.98 6.56 1.72
CA THR A 17 11.32 5.69 2.86
C THR A 17 10.58 4.36 2.76
N VAL A 18 9.29 4.41 2.43
CA VAL A 18 8.47 3.20 2.26
C VAL A 18 8.99 2.35 1.10
N ARG A 19 9.37 2.95 -0.01
CA ARG A 19 9.94 2.21 -1.15
C ARG A 19 11.23 1.49 -0.78
N LEU A 20 12.12 2.15 -0.04
CA LEU A 20 13.36 1.54 0.41
C LEU A 20 13.10 0.39 1.39
N THR A 21 12.18 0.58 2.33
CA THR A 21 11.78 -0.46 3.28
C THR A 21 11.18 -1.66 2.56
N THR A 22 10.24 -1.42 1.67
CA THR A 22 9.59 -2.47 0.88
C THR A 22 10.59 -3.22 0.02
N GLY A 23 11.52 -2.50 -0.62
CA GLY A 23 12.57 -3.11 -1.41
C GLY A 23 13.47 -4.02 -0.60
N GLY A 24 13.82 -3.62 0.62
CA GLY A 24 14.59 -4.45 1.54
C GLY A 24 13.86 -5.75 1.89
N LEU A 25 12.56 -5.66 2.17
CA LEU A 25 11.72 -6.83 2.47
C LEU A 25 11.56 -7.75 1.25
N CYS A 26 11.40 -7.16 0.06
CA CYS A 26 11.34 -7.93 -1.18
C CYS A 26 12.62 -8.76 -1.38
N SER A 27 13.76 -8.18 -1.05
CA SER A 27 15.05 -8.87 -1.11
C SER A 27 15.11 -10.06 -0.15
N LEU A 28 14.55 -9.92 1.05
CA LEU A 28 14.51 -11.02 2.02
C LEU A 28 13.70 -12.22 1.55
N VAL A 29 12.63 -12.00 0.79
CA VAL A 29 11.81 -13.10 0.27
C VAL A 29 12.25 -13.57 -1.12
N GLY A 30 13.31 -13.00 -1.66
CA GLY A 30 13.90 -13.46 -2.91
C GLY A 30 13.17 -13.04 -4.17
N PHE A 31 12.42 -11.94 -4.14
CA PHE A 31 11.78 -11.41 -5.34
C PHE A 31 12.85 -10.96 -6.35
N ASP A 32 12.60 -11.18 -7.63
CA ASP A 32 13.46 -10.61 -8.66
C ASP A 32 13.26 -9.08 -8.74
N VAL A 33 14.15 -8.40 -9.45
CA VAL A 33 14.16 -6.94 -9.51
C VAL A 33 12.86 -6.39 -10.09
N ASP A 34 12.35 -7.01 -11.16
CA ASP A 34 11.14 -6.53 -11.82
C ASP A 34 9.91 -6.66 -10.93
N PHE A 35 9.78 -7.82 -10.28
CA PHE A 35 8.64 -8.03 -9.38
C PHE A 35 8.74 -7.14 -8.12
N ALA A 36 9.95 -6.94 -7.60
CA ALA A 36 10.16 -6.03 -6.48
C ALA A 36 9.76 -4.60 -6.82
N GLU A 37 10.07 -4.13 -8.03
CA GLU A 37 9.66 -2.80 -8.49
C GLU A 37 8.13 -2.69 -8.58
N ASP A 38 7.47 -3.71 -9.13
CA ASP A 38 6.00 -3.75 -9.21
C ASP A 38 5.37 -3.73 -7.81
N PHE A 39 5.93 -4.50 -6.87
CA PHE A 39 5.44 -4.55 -5.50
C PHE A 39 5.57 -3.20 -4.80
N LYS A 40 6.70 -2.52 -4.99
CA LYS A 40 6.92 -1.17 -4.45
C LYS A 40 5.91 -0.17 -5.00
N VAL A 41 5.61 -0.25 -6.29
CA VAL A 41 4.59 0.60 -6.92
C VAL A 41 3.24 0.35 -6.27
N CYS A 42 2.88 -0.90 -6.03
CA CYS A 42 1.59 -1.25 -5.42
C CYS A 42 1.46 -0.70 -4.00
N VAL A 43 2.51 -0.78 -3.20
CA VAL A 43 2.49 -0.21 -1.85
C VAL A 43 2.32 1.31 -1.91
N THR A 44 3.06 1.97 -2.79
CA THR A 44 2.99 3.42 -2.96
C THR A 44 1.59 3.86 -3.44
N GLU A 45 1.03 3.17 -4.43
CA GLU A 45 -0.30 3.50 -4.95
C GLU A 45 -1.39 3.28 -3.90
N SER A 46 -1.24 2.27 -3.05
CA SER A 46 -2.15 2.05 -1.92
C SER A 46 -2.14 3.24 -0.95
N LEU A 47 -0.96 3.76 -0.64
CA LEU A 47 -0.83 4.94 0.24
C LEU A 47 -1.45 6.18 -0.40
N LEU A 48 -1.20 6.39 -1.69
CA LEU A 48 -1.76 7.54 -2.42
C LEU A 48 -3.28 7.47 -2.49
N LEU A 49 -3.83 6.27 -2.65
CA LEU A 49 -5.27 6.04 -2.66
C LEU A 49 -5.90 6.46 -1.33
N LEU A 50 -5.29 6.06 -0.22
CA LEU A 50 -5.75 6.44 1.12
C LEU A 50 -5.62 7.95 1.34
N LYS A 51 -4.54 8.56 0.87
CA LYS A 51 -4.34 10.00 0.98
C LYS A 51 -5.44 10.76 0.24
N ARG A 52 -5.78 10.36 -0.98
CA ARG A 52 -6.87 10.98 -1.75
C ARG A 52 -8.22 10.79 -1.06
N GLY A 53 -8.38 9.71 -0.31
CA GLY A 53 -9.57 9.47 0.49
C GLY A 53 -9.67 10.30 1.77
N GLY A 54 -8.68 11.15 2.04
CA GLY A 54 -8.69 12.05 3.21
C GLY A 54 -7.95 11.53 4.43
N PHE A 55 -7.25 10.41 4.32
CA PHE A 55 -6.42 9.91 5.42
C PHE A 55 -5.14 10.74 5.52
N THR A 56 -4.69 11.01 6.74
CA THR A 56 -3.45 11.75 7.03
C THR A 56 -2.33 10.85 7.46
N THR A 57 -2.66 9.67 8.00
CA THR A 57 -1.68 8.67 8.43
C THR A 57 -2.14 7.30 7.98
N ALA A 58 -1.20 6.37 7.87
CA ALA A 58 -1.48 4.98 7.54
C ALA A 58 -0.49 4.06 8.25
N THR A 59 -0.91 2.82 8.43
CA THR A 59 -0.06 1.75 8.93
C THR A 59 0.08 0.70 7.84
N ILE A 60 1.31 0.23 7.63
CA ILE A 60 1.58 -0.89 6.74
C ILE A 60 2.05 -2.05 7.59
N ASP A 61 1.32 -3.15 7.53
CA ASP A 61 1.71 -4.41 8.18
C ASP A 61 2.24 -5.36 7.11
N TYR A 62 3.50 -5.72 7.23
CA TYR A 62 4.13 -6.71 6.36
C TYR A 62 4.18 -8.06 7.08
N THR A 63 3.87 -9.12 6.34
CA THR A 63 4.05 -10.49 6.83
C THR A 63 5.11 -11.15 5.96
N ILE A 64 6.21 -11.57 6.58
CA ILE A 64 7.40 -12.06 5.89
C ILE A 64 7.48 -13.56 6.07
N GLY A 65 7.44 -14.30 4.98
CA GLY A 65 7.52 -15.75 4.94
C GLY A 65 7.93 -16.21 3.57
N GLU A 66 7.29 -17.25 3.04
CA GLU A 66 7.50 -17.71 1.67
C GLU A 66 7.00 -16.68 0.66
N ALA A 67 5.96 -15.94 1.05
CA ALA A 67 5.46 -14.79 0.32
C ALA A 67 5.62 -13.55 1.18
N LEU A 68 5.50 -12.38 0.56
CA LEU A 68 5.46 -11.11 1.28
C LEU A 68 4.02 -10.60 1.26
N GLY A 69 3.39 -10.62 2.42
CA GLY A 69 2.05 -10.06 2.60
C GLY A 69 2.12 -8.60 2.98
N CYS A 70 1.14 -7.82 2.56
CA CYS A 70 1.07 -6.40 2.84
C CYS A 70 -0.37 -6.00 3.11
N HIS A 71 -0.59 -5.33 4.25
CA HIS A 71 -1.89 -4.77 4.60
C HIS A 71 -1.71 -3.29 4.93
N VAL A 72 -2.21 -2.43 4.07
CA VAL A 72 -2.11 -0.97 4.20
C VAL A 72 -3.44 -0.45 4.72
N VAL A 73 -3.42 0.22 5.86
CA VAL A 73 -4.64 0.69 6.54
C VAL A 73 -4.53 2.18 6.83
N GLY A 74 -5.56 2.94 6.45
CA GLY A 74 -5.67 4.34 6.82
C GLY A 74 -6.01 4.47 8.30
N CYS A 75 -5.32 5.34 9.03
CA CYS A 75 -5.46 5.47 10.48
C CYS A 75 -6.27 6.67 10.90
N GLU A 76 -5.98 7.85 10.36
CA GLU A 76 -6.63 9.09 10.77
C GLU A 76 -7.17 9.82 9.56
N LYS A 77 -8.44 10.23 9.63
CA LYS A 77 -9.04 11.10 8.63
C LYS A 77 -9.03 12.55 9.15
N GLY A 78 -8.64 13.46 8.32
CA GLY A 78 -8.54 14.88 8.67
C GLY A 78 -7.95 15.67 7.53
N GLY A 79 -7.59 14.96 6.46
CA GLY A 79 -7.10 15.58 5.24
C GLY A 79 -8.24 15.88 4.27
N GLU A 80 -7.91 16.57 3.21
CA GLU A 80 -8.85 16.86 2.14
C GLU A 80 -9.07 15.61 1.29
N LYS A 81 -10.34 15.31 1.04
CA LYS A 81 -10.72 14.24 0.14
C LYS A 81 -10.66 14.76 -1.29
N GLU A 82 -9.95 14.03 -2.14
CA GLU A 82 -9.85 14.35 -3.56
C GLU A 82 -10.67 13.35 -4.37
N ASP A 83 -11.60 13.86 -5.17
CA ASP A 83 -12.31 13.08 -6.16
C ASP A 83 -11.47 13.10 -7.43
N SER A 84 -10.83 11.99 -7.73
CA SER A 84 -9.87 11.92 -8.83
C SER A 84 -10.06 10.65 -9.65
N ALA A 85 -9.95 10.79 -10.97
CA ALA A 85 -9.85 9.66 -11.89
C ALA A 85 -8.61 8.81 -11.60
N GLU A 86 -7.63 9.35 -10.87
CA GLU A 86 -6.44 8.62 -10.46
C GLU A 86 -6.75 7.44 -9.55
N ASP A 87 -7.85 7.46 -8.81
CA ASP A 87 -8.27 6.33 -7.97
C ASP A 87 -8.57 5.09 -8.81
N GLU A 88 -9.25 5.25 -9.93
CA GLU A 88 -9.51 4.15 -10.86
C GLU A 88 -8.22 3.60 -11.46
N ILE A 89 -7.29 4.49 -11.78
CA ILE A 89 -5.98 4.12 -12.32
C ILE A 89 -5.19 3.33 -11.28
N SER A 90 -5.17 3.79 -10.03
CA SER A 90 -4.48 3.10 -8.94
C SER A 90 -5.06 1.71 -8.69
N ARG A 91 -6.39 1.57 -8.68
CA ARG A 91 -7.04 0.27 -8.52
C ARG A 91 -6.73 -0.68 -9.67
N ALA A 92 -6.80 -0.17 -10.90
CA ALA A 92 -6.50 -0.96 -12.08
C ALA A 92 -5.05 -1.42 -12.09
N LEU A 93 -4.12 -0.56 -11.68
CA LEU A 93 -2.70 -0.87 -11.62
C LEU A 93 -2.42 -1.97 -10.59
N LEU A 94 -2.99 -1.86 -9.38
CA LEU A 94 -2.86 -2.88 -8.35
C LEU A 94 -3.37 -4.25 -8.84
N SER A 95 -4.56 -4.27 -9.45
CA SER A 95 -5.14 -5.50 -9.96
C SER A 95 -4.33 -6.09 -11.10
N ALA A 96 -3.78 -5.25 -11.98
CA ALA A 96 -2.97 -5.71 -13.12
C ALA A 96 -1.63 -6.28 -12.68
N LEU A 97 -0.99 -5.68 -11.68
CA LEU A 97 0.34 -6.11 -11.24
C LEU A 97 0.31 -7.28 -10.26
N LEU A 98 -0.72 -7.37 -9.41
CA LEU A 98 -0.78 -8.36 -8.33
C LEU A 98 -1.87 -9.41 -8.52
N GLY A 99 -2.88 -9.14 -9.31
CA GLY A 99 -4.02 -10.03 -9.50
C GLY A 99 -5.03 -9.89 -8.37
N ASP A 100 -4.87 -10.67 -7.31
CA ASP A 100 -5.81 -10.68 -6.19
C ASP A 100 -5.48 -9.60 -5.18
N VAL A 101 -6.38 -8.62 -5.07
CA VAL A 101 -6.28 -7.52 -4.11
C VAL A 101 -7.56 -7.48 -3.32
N GLU A 102 -7.46 -7.45 -1.99
CA GLU A 102 -8.62 -7.30 -1.11
C GLU A 102 -8.75 -5.84 -0.69
N TRP A 103 -9.95 -5.33 -0.80
CA TRP A 103 -10.28 -3.94 -0.49
C TRP A 103 -11.13 -3.89 0.76
N ASP A 104 -10.63 -3.19 1.80
CA ASP A 104 -11.40 -2.94 3.00
C ASP A 104 -12.22 -1.67 2.79
N MET A 105 -13.53 -1.79 2.88
CA MET A 105 -14.45 -0.68 2.65
C MET A 105 -15.07 -0.25 3.97
N ASP A 106 -15.24 1.05 4.15
CA ASP A 106 -15.90 1.58 5.33
C ASP A 106 -17.44 1.61 5.14
N GLU A 107 -18.14 2.16 6.13
CA GLU A 107 -19.62 2.26 6.12
C GLU A 107 -20.14 3.06 4.94
N ASN A 108 -19.36 4.00 4.43
CA ASN A 108 -19.73 4.87 3.31
C ASN A 108 -19.34 4.29 1.95
N GLY A 109 -18.79 3.08 1.93
CA GLY A 109 -18.32 2.45 0.70
C GLY A 109 -17.01 3.01 0.18
N GLU A 110 -16.22 3.66 1.03
CA GLU A 110 -14.91 4.20 0.69
C GLU A 110 -13.81 3.24 1.12
N VAL A 111 -12.72 3.19 0.36
CA VAL A 111 -11.59 2.34 0.68
C VAL A 111 -10.88 2.87 1.93
N CYS A 112 -10.73 2.02 2.94
CA CYS A 112 -10.00 2.33 4.16
C CYS A 112 -8.80 1.41 4.40
N GLY A 113 -8.64 0.39 3.59
CA GLY A 113 -7.49 -0.50 3.64
C GLY A 113 -7.35 -1.32 2.37
N ILE A 114 -6.14 -1.80 2.12
CA ILE A 114 -5.82 -2.61 0.94
C ILE A 114 -4.91 -3.75 1.41
N ARG A 115 -5.24 -4.96 1.00
CA ARG A 115 -4.46 -6.16 1.36
C ARG A 115 -4.06 -6.92 0.10
N PHE A 116 -2.79 -7.30 0.02
CA PHE A 116 -2.27 -8.08 -1.10
C PHE A 116 -1.01 -8.84 -0.67
N GLU A 117 -0.60 -9.79 -1.51
CA GLU A 117 0.67 -10.48 -1.30
C GLU A 117 1.31 -10.81 -2.64
N GLY A 118 2.59 -11.00 -2.60
CA GLY A 118 3.39 -11.38 -3.76
C GLY A 118 4.17 -12.66 -3.55
#